data_81afebf67f1f9a8d27675e9bf4c3b366
#
_entry.id   81afebf67f1f9a8d27675e9bf4c3b366
#
_cell.length_a   1.000
_cell.length_b   1.000
_cell.length_c   1.000
_cell.angle_alpha   90.00
_cell.angle_beta   90.00
_cell.angle_gamma   90.00
#
_symmetry.space_group_name_H-M   'P 1'
#
loop_
_entity.id
_entity.type
_entity.pdbx_description
1 polymer ?
#
loop_
_entity_poly.entity_id
_entity_poly.type
_entity_poly.pdbx_seq_one_letter_code
_entity_poly.pdbx_strand_id
1 'polypeptide(L)'
;MKFLPLFFLTGLLLSSCTSAEDAKTAPAEQKATAPAKPIHVDPLLADSVIETEKPILLDVRTPGEFATGTIKGSKNIDFNSRSFEADLSKLDKSKTYLVYCRSGNRSGQALPVFQKLKFAKLYHLDGGIKAWETAGQPVE
;
A
#
# COMPACT_ATOMS: atom_id res chain seq x y z
N MET A 1 -81.76 -3.92 -23.51
CA MET A 1 -82.03 -3.14 -22.29
C MET A 1 -80.71 -2.87 -21.60
N LYS A 2 -80.15 -1.62 -21.82
CA LYS A 2 -80.03 -0.63 -20.77
C LYS A 2 -79.02 -1.06 -19.74
N PHE A 3 -77.94 -0.38 -19.39
CA PHE A 3 -77.49 1.00 -19.54
C PHE A 3 -76.03 1.05 -19.27
N LEU A 4 -75.30 1.81 -20.03
CA LEU A 4 -74.12 2.54 -19.63
C LEU A 4 -74.50 3.56 -18.55
N PRO A 5 -73.66 4.03 -17.65
CA PRO A 5 -72.57 4.94 -17.98
C PRO A 5 -71.31 4.74 -17.11
N LEU A 6 -70.11 5.06 -17.62
CA LEU A 6 -69.47 6.36 -17.70
C LEU A 6 -69.22 7.01 -16.32
N PHE A 7 -68.01 7.15 -16.00
CA PHE A 7 -67.40 8.41 -15.45
C PHE A 7 -65.97 8.07 -15.03
N PHE A 8 -65.06 8.66 -15.74
CA PHE A 8 -64.25 9.82 -15.32
C PHE A 8 -63.52 9.56 -14.00
N LEU A 9 -62.27 9.77 -13.87
CA LEU A 9 -61.50 10.98 -14.12
C LEU A 9 -60.05 10.75 -13.80
N THR A 10 -59.18 11.12 -14.69
CA THR A 10 -58.01 11.96 -14.49
C THR A 10 -57.16 11.77 -13.24
N GLY A 11 -55.92 11.65 -13.51
CA GLY A 11 -54.84 11.99 -12.60
C GLY A 11 -53.57 11.36 -13.11
N LEU A 12 -52.94 11.87 -14.02
CA LEU A 12 -52.00 12.96 -14.23
C LEU A 12 -51.06 13.13 -13.05
N LEU A 13 -49.85 13.10 -13.43
CA LEU A 13 -48.63 13.65 -12.90
C LEU A 13 -47.62 12.52 -12.68
N LEU A 14 -46.75 12.32 -13.67
CA LEU A 14 -45.46 13.02 -13.77
C LEU A 14 -44.80 13.25 -12.41
N SER A 15 -43.90 12.41 -12.05
CA SER A 15 -42.70 12.86 -11.43
C SER A 15 -41.56 11.99 -11.87
N SER A 16 -40.94 12.41 -12.92
CA SER A 16 -39.58 12.11 -13.26
C SER A 16 -38.71 12.68 -12.14
N CYS A 17 -38.18 11.84 -11.29
CA CYS A 17 -37.04 12.16 -10.48
C CYS A 17 -35.91 11.28 -10.93
N THR A 18 -35.17 11.79 -11.87
CA THR A 18 -33.78 11.50 -12.07
C THR A 18 -33.02 11.86 -10.79
N SER A 19 -32.82 10.91 -9.93
CA SER A 19 -31.81 11.02 -8.88
C SER A 19 -30.52 10.51 -9.47
N ALA A 20 -29.62 11.42 -9.74
CA ALA A 20 -28.22 11.13 -9.91
C ALA A 20 -27.76 10.39 -8.67
N GLU A 21 -27.43 9.11 -8.82
CA GLU A 21 -26.73 8.36 -7.80
C GLU A 21 -25.29 8.83 -7.82
N ASP A 22 -25.03 9.75 -6.90
CA ASP A 22 -23.69 9.96 -6.40
C ASP A 22 -23.17 8.62 -5.90
N ALA A 23 -22.35 7.98 -6.71
CA ALA A 23 -21.53 6.88 -6.30
C ALA A 23 -20.49 7.41 -5.29
N LYS A 24 -20.93 7.57 -4.04
CA LYS A 24 -20.07 7.77 -2.89
C LYS A 24 -19.35 6.46 -2.68
N THR A 25 -18.20 6.34 -3.32
CA THR A 25 -17.20 5.31 -3.01
C THR A 25 -16.90 5.44 -1.52
N ALA A 26 -17.50 4.60 -0.72
CA ALA A 26 -17.16 4.47 0.68
C ALA A 26 -15.67 4.08 0.77
N PRO A 27 -14.89 4.72 1.67
CA PRO A 27 -13.55 4.25 1.95
C PRO A 27 -13.67 2.80 2.43
N ALA A 28 -12.95 1.89 1.77
CA ALA A 28 -12.84 0.52 2.22
C ALA A 28 -12.44 0.53 3.69
N GLU A 29 -13.31 0.03 4.53
CA GLU A 29 -13.10 -0.14 5.96
C GLU A 29 -11.85 -0.99 6.14
N GLN A 30 -10.73 -0.34 6.48
CA GLN A 30 -9.47 -1.01 6.76
C GLN A 30 -9.69 -1.81 8.04
N LYS A 31 -9.93 -3.11 7.86
CA LYS A 31 -9.98 -4.07 8.96
C LYS A 31 -8.72 -3.86 9.80
N ALA A 32 -8.89 -3.41 11.03
CA ALA A 32 -7.80 -3.14 11.95
C ALA A 32 -7.04 -4.45 12.22
N THR A 33 -6.01 -4.70 11.44
CA THR A 33 -5.10 -5.83 11.62
C THR A 33 -4.14 -5.46 12.76
N ALA A 34 -3.86 -6.39 13.66
CA ALA A 34 -2.81 -6.20 14.66
C ALA A 34 -1.50 -5.87 13.95
N PRO A 35 -0.64 -5.01 14.54
CA PRO A 35 0.62 -4.63 13.90
C PRO A 35 1.46 -5.87 13.61
N ALA A 36 1.84 -6.07 12.35
CA ALA A 36 2.63 -7.22 11.95
C ALA A 36 4.02 -7.15 12.58
N LYS A 37 4.47 -8.28 13.13
CA LYS A 37 5.87 -8.43 13.50
C LYS A 37 6.70 -8.48 12.21
N PRO A 38 7.76 -7.68 12.07
CA PRO A 38 8.62 -7.73 10.89
C PRO A 38 9.22 -9.11 10.69
N ILE A 39 9.28 -9.56 9.45
CA ILE A 39 9.90 -10.82 9.06
C ILE A 39 11.28 -10.50 8.49
N HIS A 40 12.32 -10.92 9.17
CA HIS A 40 13.70 -10.77 8.72
C HIS A 40 14.02 -11.79 7.62
N VAL A 41 14.62 -11.32 6.53
CA VAL A 41 14.98 -12.13 5.38
C VAL A 41 16.41 -11.81 4.94
N ASP A 42 17.17 -12.85 4.61
CA ASP A 42 18.44 -12.70 3.91
C ASP A 42 18.21 -12.41 2.41
N PRO A 43 19.23 -12.05 1.63
CA PRO A 43 19.07 -11.71 0.22
C PRO A 43 18.45 -12.81 -0.65
N LEU A 44 18.76 -14.09 -0.41
CA LEU A 44 18.22 -15.19 -1.22
C LEU A 44 16.74 -15.41 -0.94
N LEU A 45 16.36 -15.36 0.34
CA LEU A 45 14.95 -15.43 0.72
C LEU A 45 14.19 -14.20 0.26
N ALA A 46 14.80 -13.01 0.33
CA ALA A 46 14.20 -11.77 -0.17
C ALA A 46 13.91 -11.84 -1.67
N ASP A 47 14.82 -12.38 -2.48
CA ASP A 47 14.63 -12.61 -3.90
C ASP A 47 13.43 -13.52 -4.16
N SER A 48 13.36 -14.66 -3.48
CA SER A 48 12.22 -15.58 -3.56
C SER A 48 10.89 -14.90 -3.16
N VAL A 49 10.89 -14.08 -2.10
CA VAL A 49 9.72 -13.30 -1.66
C VAL A 49 9.31 -12.29 -2.72
N ILE A 50 10.27 -11.61 -3.35
CA ILE A 50 10.00 -10.64 -4.43
C ILE A 50 9.30 -11.33 -5.60
N GLU A 51 9.75 -12.50 -6.01
CA GLU A 51 9.17 -13.25 -7.12
C GLU A 51 7.78 -13.81 -6.80
N THR A 52 7.60 -14.37 -5.61
CA THR A 52 6.38 -15.09 -5.25
C THR A 52 5.27 -14.21 -4.69
N GLU A 53 5.60 -13.27 -3.80
CA GLU A 53 4.64 -12.42 -3.12
C GLU A 53 4.50 -11.01 -3.73
N LYS A 54 5.48 -10.62 -4.55
CA LYS A 54 5.51 -9.30 -5.23
C LYS A 54 5.26 -8.14 -4.26
N PRO A 55 6.02 -8.04 -3.16
CA PRO A 55 5.87 -6.97 -2.20
C PRO A 55 6.20 -5.61 -2.82
N ILE A 56 5.70 -4.55 -2.24
CA ILE A 56 6.16 -3.20 -2.57
C ILE A 56 7.53 -3.00 -1.92
N LEU A 57 8.56 -2.77 -2.74
CA LEU A 57 9.92 -2.55 -2.27
C LEU A 57 10.08 -1.10 -1.83
N LEU A 58 10.58 -0.88 -0.60
CA LEU A 58 10.84 0.43 -0.02
C LEU A 58 12.32 0.58 0.32
N ASP A 59 12.98 1.44 -0.40
CA ASP A 59 14.34 1.90 -0.09
C ASP A 59 14.25 3.12 0.83
N VAL A 60 14.74 2.96 2.07
CA VAL A 60 14.72 4.05 3.05
C VAL A 60 16.07 4.79 3.12
N ARG A 61 16.89 4.68 2.08
CA ARG A 61 18.11 5.47 1.91
C ARG A 61 17.78 6.89 1.47
N THR A 62 18.81 7.74 1.45
CA THR A 62 18.68 9.08 0.87
C THR A 62 18.42 9.04 -0.63
N PRO A 63 17.79 10.06 -1.22
CA PRO A 63 17.58 10.12 -2.67
C PRO A 63 18.89 10.02 -3.48
N GLY A 64 19.98 10.56 -2.97
CA GLY A 64 21.29 10.44 -3.60
C GLY A 64 21.81 9.01 -3.66
N GLU A 65 21.67 8.24 -2.55
CA GLU A 65 22.02 6.81 -2.53
C GLU A 65 21.11 6.00 -3.43
N PHE A 66 19.82 6.33 -3.48
CA PHE A 66 18.85 5.67 -4.36
C PHE A 66 19.21 5.85 -5.84
N ALA A 67 19.63 7.03 -6.23
CA ALA A 67 20.02 7.35 -7.60
C ALA A 67 21.32 6.65 -8.04
N THR A 68 22.13 6.11 -7.14
CA THR A 68 23.35 5.36 -7.47
C THR A 68 23.13 3.89 -7.77
N GLY A 69 21.92 3.39 -7.58
CA GLY A 69 21.52 2.01 -7.80
C GLY A 69 20.54 1.53 -6.74
N THR A 70 19.57 0.72 -7.13
CA THR A 70 18.48 0.26 -6.27
C THR A 70 18.03 -1.15 -6.67
N ILE A 71 17.29 -1.84 -5.81
CA ILE A 71 16.62 -3.10 -6.20
C ILE A 71 15.49 -2.72 -7.14
N LYS A 72 15.39 -3.41 -8.26
CA LYS A 72 14.45 -3.12 -9.34
C LYS A 72 13.01 -2.92 -8.85
N GLY A 73 12.39 -1.83 -9.25
CA GLY A 73 11.01 -1.51 -8.91
C GLY A 73 10.82 -0.92 -7.51
N SER A 74 11.91 -0.58 -6.80
CA SER A 74 11.82 0.04 -5.48
C SER A 74 11.29 1.48 -5.54
N LYS A 75 10.62 1.88 -4.46
CA LYS A 75 10.24 3.27 -4.19
C LYS A 75 11.14 3.82 -3.09
N ASN A 76 11.50 5.09 -3.19
CA ASN A 76 12.33 5.74 -2.18
C ASN A 76 11.48 6.57 -1.19
N ILE A 77 11.73 6.35 0.10
CA ILE A 77 11.22 7.21 1.19
C ILE A 77 12.35 7.37 2.19
N ASP A 78 13.00 8.53 2.18
CA ASP A 78 14.18 8.80 3.00
C ASP A 78 13.87 8.75 4.50
N PHE A 79 14.50 7.82 5.21
CA PHE A 79 14.38 7.66 6.67
C PHE A 79 14.80 8.92 7.44
N ASN A 80 15.75 9.69 6.91
CA ASN A 80 16.23 10.91 7.54
C ASN A 80 15.32 12.13 7.29
N SER A 81 14.30 11.99 6.44
CA SER A 81 13.36 13.07 6.17
C SER A 81 12.46 13.33 7.38
N ARG A 82 12.21 14.61 7.66
CA ARG A 82 11.21 15.01 8.67
C ARG A 82 9.79 14.55 8.33
N SER A 83 9.52 14.27 7.06
CA SER A 83 8.23 13.77 6.57
C SER A 83 8.14 12.25 6.55
N PHE A 84 9.16 11.49 6.97
CA PHE A 84 9.23 10.03 6.83
C PHE A 84 7.94 9.32 7.31
N GLU A 85 7.51 9.58 8.55
CA GLU A 85 6.29 8.97 9.10
C GLU A 85 5.04 9.43 8.34
N ALA A 86 4.97 10.71 7.96
CA ALA A 86 3.85 11.25 7.19
C ALA A 86 3.77 10.62 5.79
N ASP A 87 4.90 10.37 5.14
CA ASP A 87 4.95 9.75 3.83
C ASP A 87 4.59 8.26 3.90
N LEU A 88 5.06 7.53 4.92
CA LEU A 88 4.61 6.16 5.20
C LEU A 88 3.11 6.10 5.50
N SER A 89 2.56 7.10 6.17
CA SER A 89 1.14 7.13 6.53
C SER A 89 0.20 7.16 5.33
N LYS A 90 0.67 7.65 4.17
CA LYS A 90 -0.07 7.72 2.90
C LYS A 90 -0.11 6.39 2.15
N LEU A 91 0.73 5.44 2.53
CA LEU A 91 0.80 4.14 1.86
C LEU A 91 -0.37 3.24 2.26
N ASP A 92 -0.74 2.31 1.36
CA ASP A 92 -1.74 1.28 1.64
C ASP A 92 -1.19 0.22 2.61
N LYS A 93 -1.63 0.27 3.87
CA LYS A 93 -1.15 -0.62 4.93
C LYS A 93 -1.61 -2.07 4.80
N SER A 94 -2.56 -2.36 3.91
CA SER A 94 -3.04 -3.72 3.64
C SER A 94 -2.10 -4.54 2.76
N LYS A 95 -1.15 -3.86 2.10
CA LYS A 95 -0.18 -4.48 1.19
C LYS A 95 1.01 -5.07 1.94
N THR A 96 1.71 -5.99 1.27
CA THR A 96 3.00 -6.53 1.71
C THR A 96 4.11 -5.58 1.29
N TYR A 97 5.03 -5.32 2.21
CA TYR A 97 6.21 -4.47 1.95
C TYR A 97 7.49 -5.22 2.28
N LEU A 98 8.55 -4.94 1.51
CA LEU A 98 9.91 -5.29 1.83
C LEU A 98 10.71 -4.01 1.96
N VAL A 99 11.23 -3.74 3.16
CA VAL A 99 11.98 -2.52 3.46
C VAL A 99 13.47 -2.84 3.57
N TYR A 100 14.28 -1.97 3.00
CA TYR A 100 15.73 -2.07 3.09
C TYR A 100 16.39 -0.68 3.10
N CYS A 101 17.64 -0.68 3.53
CA CYS A 101 18.53 0.47 3.38
C CYS A 101 19.90 0.00 2.87
N ARG A 102 20.97 0.75 3.16
CA ARG A 102 22.32 0.37 2.74
C ARG A 102 22.82 -0.91 3.44
N SER A 103 22.67 -1.02 4.77
CA SER A 103 23.26 -2.07 5.61
C SER A 103 22.27 -2.70 6.60
N GLY A 104 20.96 -2.42 6.47
CA GLY A 104 19.94 -2.90 7.42
C GLY A 104 19.73 -2.01 8.65
N ASN A 105 20.63 -1.06 8.96
CA ASN A 105 20.56 -0.26 10.20
C ASN A 105 19.38 0.72 10.18
N ARG A 106 19.29 1.62 9.19
CA ARG A 106 18.19 2.60 9.06
C ARG A 106 16.84 1.91 8.89
N SER A 107 16.77 0.88 8.05
CA SER A 107 15.55 0.10 7.86
C SER A 107 15.12 -0.61 9.14
N GLY A 108 16.06 -1.15 9.92
CA GLY A 108 15.78 -1.71 11.25
C GLY A 108 15.20 -0.67 12.22
N GLN A 109 15.77 0.54 12.25
CA GLN A 109 15.26 1.65 13.06
C GLN A 109 13.88 2.16 12.59
N ALA A 110 13.53 1.96 11.32
CA ALA A 110 12.24 2.31 10.76
C ALA A 110 11.11 1.34 11.17
N LEU A 111 11.42 0.07 11.50
CA LEU A 111 10.42 -0.97 11.78
C LEU A 111 9.38 -0.57 12.84
N PRO A 112 9.72 0.08 13.96
CA PRO A 112 8.74 0.54 14.93
C PRO A 112 7.72 1.53 14.35
N VAL A 113 8.11 2.36 13.37
CA VAL A 113 7.19 3.31 12.70
C VAL A 113 6.18 2.53 11.84
N PHE A 114 6.62 1.52 11.09
CA PHE A 114 5.72 0.65 10.33
C PHE A 114 4.73 -0.07 11.24
N GLN A 115 5.19 -0.58 12.39
CA GLN A 115 4.33 -1.23 13.37
C GLN A 115 3.29 -0.26 13.97
N LYS A 116 3.73 0.95 14.36
CA LYS A 116 2.85 2.02 14.84
C LYS A 116 1.76 2.36 13.83
N LEU A 117 2.11 2.40 12.54
CA LEU A 117 1.20 2.67 11.43
C LEU A 117 0.35 1.45 11.03
N LYS A 118 0.54 0.29 11.68
CA LYS A 118 -0.25 -0.95 11.48
C LYS A 118 -0.17 -1.52 10.06
N PHE A 119 1.02 -1.59 9.48
CA PHE A 119 1.22 -2.31 8.24
C PHE A 119 0.92 -3.80 8.42
N ALA A 120 0.19 -4.41 7.48
CA ALA A 120 -0.31 -5.77 7.59
C ALA A 120 0.79 -6.84 7.47
N LYS A 121 1.78 -6.63 6.58
CA LYS A 121 2.90 -7.55 6.36
C LYS A 121 4.15 -6.78 5.97
N LEU A 122 5.24 -7.04 6.68
CA LEU A 122 6.49 -6.32 6.52
C LEU A 122 7.67 -7.27 6.54
N TYR A 123 8.43 -7.29 5.46
CA TYR A 123 9.74 -7.92 5.38
C TYR A 123 10.84 -6.90 5.59
N HIS A 124 11.91 -7.31 6.23
CA HIS A 124 13.12 -6.52 6.42
C HIS A 124 14.31 -7.27 5.81
N LEU A 125 14.97 -6.64 4.84
CA LEU A 125 16.16 -7.19 4.22
C LEU A 125 17.37 -7.00 5.14
N ASP A 126 17.81 -8.07 5.74
CA ASP A 126 19.00 -8.07 6.61
C ASP A 126 20.27 -7.79 5.80
N GLY A 127 21.11 -6.89 6.33
CA GLY A 127 22.30 -6.43 5.62
C GLY A 127 22.04 -5.44 4.49
N GLY A 128 20.77 -5.19 4.14
CA GLY A 128 20.36 -4.20 3.15
C GLY A 128 20.90 -4.46 1.74
N ILE A 129 20.97 -3.39 0.92
CA ILE A 129 21.40 -3.53 -0.48
C ILE A 129 22.85 -4.01 -0.61
N LYS A 130 23.71 -3.76 0.40
CA LYS A 130 25.08 -4.30 0.38
C LYS A 130 25.12 -5.82 0.44
N ALA A 131 24.29 -6.44 1.29
CA ALA A 131 24.19 -7.89 1.35
C ALA A 131 23.54 -8.45 0.06
N TRP A 132 22.55 -7.74 -0.48
CA TRP A 132 21.91 -8.05 -1.76
C TRP A 132 22.91 -8.13 -2.90
N GLU A 133 23.75 -7.08 -3.07
CA GLU A 133 24.83 -7.05 -4.08
C GLU A 133 25.89 -8.14 -3.83
N THR A 134 26.28 -8.37 -2.55
CA THR A 134 27.24 -9.41 -2.19
C THR A 134 26.74 -10.81 -2.52
N ALA A 135 25.43 -11.04 -2.45
CA ALA A 135 24.79 -12.28 -2.86
C ALA A 135 24.67 -12.42 -4.39
N GLY A 136 25.18 -11.48 -5.17
CA GLY A 136 25.13 -11.49 -6.63
C GLY A 136 23.79 -11.08 -7.22
N GLN A 137 22.91 -10.52 -6.42
CA GLN A 137 21.59 -10.09 -6.86
C GLN A 137 21.66 -8.74 -7.62
N PRO A 138 20.83 -8.54 -8.67
CA PRO A 138 20.93 -7.38 -9.55
C PRO A 138 20.42 -6.10 -8.89
N VAL A 139 21.07 -4.98 -9.23
CA VAL A 139 20.62 -3.60 -8.98
C VAL A 139 20.50 -2.85 -10.31
N GLU A 140 19.65 -1.83 -10.35
CA GLU A 140 19.43 -0.96 -11.52
C GLU A 140 19.63 0.51 -11.19
#